data_e31ba762196cbe386a1cf1853d3d6cc2
#
_entry.id   e31ba762196cbe386a1cf1853d3d6cc2
#
_cell.length_a   1.000
_cell.length_b   1.000
_cell.length_c   1.000
_cell.angle_alpha   90.00
_cell.angle_beta   90.00
_cell.angle_gamma   90.00
#
_symmetry.space_group_name_H-M   'P 1'
#
loop_
_entity.id
_entity.type
_entity.pdbx_description
1 polymer ?
#
loop_
_entity_poly.entity_id
_entity_poly.type
_entity_poly.pdbx_seq_one_letter_code
_entity_poly.pdbx_strand_id
1 'polypeptide(L)'
;MEYVTHLRPDGTYQSLREHEEQVAALAGSFAGEFGAEEHARRTGLLHDIGKYSANGQRRQRDPEHTAKVDHATAGTQLAFQMKDPFAAFAVAGHHGGLPDGGEKSNDGSGTLWARINKHLTGGDEPSAWKTEIHIPEKVHFPEWIFSEKDSRGRTMYTRMLFSCLVDADFLDTETAIQGKQARGGGETLDCLLKKIRAHTAPWLQAPANELCAKRNSVLARCMRGGEDEKGLYTLTVPTGGGKTLSSMAFALSHAVRHGMKRIIYVIPYTSIIEQNAKVFADVLGAENVLEHHSQVEIADDGEETPEAYRKRLACENWDAPVVVT
;
A
#
# COMPACT_ATOMS: atom_id res chain seq x y z
N MET A 1 -2.28 32.93 12.33
CA MET A 1 -0.95 32.39 11.92
C MET A 1 -1.27 31.17 11.09
N GLU A 2 -0.75 31.08 9.89
CA GLU A 2 -0.99 29.90 9.03
C GLU A 2 -0.15 28.72 9.54
N TYR A 3 -0.78 27.56 9.69
CA TYR A 3 -0.12 26.32 10.07
C TYR A 3 0.36 25.59 8.82
N VAL A 4 1.65 25.28 8.77
CA VAL A 4 2.32 24.76 7.57
C VAL A 4 2.96 23.41 7.80
N THR A 5 3.19 22.68 6.71
CA THR A 5 3.93 21.41 6.71
C THR A 5 5.02 21.43 5.63
N HIS A 6 4.84 20.88 4.47
CA HIS A 6 5.89 20.69 3.47
C HIS A 6 6.24 21.97 2.73
N LEU A 7 7.55 22.21 2.53
CA LEU A 7 8.05 23.28 1.68
C LEU A 7 8.03 22.81 0.21
N ARG A 8 7.30 23.52 -0.62
CA ARG A 8 7.19 23.25 -2.07
C ARG A 8 8.41 23.77 -2.83
N PRO A 9 8.71 23.27 -4.04
CA PRO A 9 9.84 23.73 -4.86
C PRO A 9 9.77 25.22 -5.24
N ASP A 10 8.58 25.79 -5.27
CA ASP A 10 8.36 27.23 -5.56
C ASP A 10 8.60 28.13 -4.34
N GLY A 11 9.02 27.58 -3.22
CA GLY A 11 9.28 28.30 -1.98
C GLY A 11 8.03 28.58 -1.14
N THR A 12 6.86 28.14 -1.55
CA THR A 12 5.64 28.21 -0.73
C THR A 12 5.51 26.99 0.18
N TYR A 13 4.73 27.13 1.25
CA TYR A 13 4.41 26.01 2.11
C TYR A 13 3.04 25.42 1.76
N GLN A 14 2.92 24.10 1.85
CA GLN A 14 1.63 23.44 1.96
C GLN A 14 1.02 23.78 3.33
N SER A 15 -0.26 24.17 3.37
CA SER A 15 -0.92 24.33 4.67
C SER A 15 -1.13 22.97 5.34
N LEU A 16 -1.04 22.93 6.68
CA LEU A 16 -1.22 21.69 7.42
C LEU A 16 -2.66 21.15 7.24
N ARG A 17 -3.63 22.03 7.17
CA ARG A 17 -5.02 21.68 6.86
C ARG A 17 -5.16 20.99 5.50
N GLU A 18 -4.55 21.57 4.45
CA GLU A 18 -4.57 20.99 3.10
C GLU A 18 -4.00 19.56 3.11
N HIS A 19 -2.86 19.35 3.76
CA HIS A 19 -2.23 18.04 3.94
C HIS A 19 -3.16 17.05 4.63
N GLU A 20 -3.69 17.40 5.79
CA GLU A 20 -4.60 16.53 6.56
C GLU A 20 -5.85 16.13 5.75
N GLU A 21 -6.48 17.08 5.04
CA GLU A 21 -7.66 16.84 4.21
C GLU A 21 -7.32 15.94 3.00
N GLN A 22 -6.16 16.10 2.38
CA GLN A 22 -5.71 15.29 1.24
C GLN A 22 -5.33 13.87 1.69
N VAL A 23 -4.58 13.73 2.77
CA VAL A 23 -4.26 12.42 3.38
C VAL A 23 -5.55 11.70 3.78
N ALA A 24 -6.49 12.39 4.41
CA ALA A 24 -7.78 11.81 4.75
C ALA A 24 -8.55 11.33 3.51
N ALA A 25 -8.56 12.10 2.43
CA ALA A 25 -9.24 11.74 1.19
C ALA A 25 -8.60 10.50 0.53
N LEU A 26 -7.27 10.46 0.45
CA LEU A 26 -6.53 9.33 -0.12
C LEU A 26 -6.70 8.07 0.73
N ALA A 27 -6.46 8.14 2.04
CA ALA A 27 -6.64 7.01 2.94
C ALA A 27 -8.05 6.44 2.90
N GLY A 28 -9.07 7.31 2.86
CA GLY A 28 -10.47 6.91 2.69
C GLY A 28 -10.71 6.18 1.37
N SER A 29 -10.16 6.69 0.27
CA SER A 29 -10.28 6.06 -1.05
C SER A 29 -9.69 4.64 -1.05
N PHE A 30 -8.51 4.46 -0.44
CA PHE A 30 -7.88 3.14 -0.35
C PHE A 30 -8.70 2.18 0.53
N ALA A 31 -9.17 2.67 1.67
CA ALA A 31 -9.92 1.85 2.61
C ALA A 31 -11.37 1.55 2.17
N GLY A 32 -11.89 2.25 1.18
CA GLY A 32 -13.19 1.97 0.56
C GLY A 32 -13.29 0.55 -0.01
N GLU A 33 -12.17 -0.03 -0.47
CA GLU A 33 -12.11 -1.41 -1.00
C GLU A 33 -12.48 -2.48 0.04
N PHE A 34 -12.38 -2.18 1.33
CA PHE A 34 -12.76 -3.11 2.42
C PHE A 34 -13.80 -2.52 3.38
N GLY A 35 -14.50 -1.45 2.95
CA GLY A 35 -15.63 -0.88 3.67
C GLY A 35 -15.26 0.00 4.86
N ALA A 36 -14.03 0.59 4.88
CA ALA A 36 -13.53 1.40 5.98
C ALA A 36 -13.24 2.87 5.60
N GLU A 37 -13.89 3.39 4.56
CA GLU A 37 -13.64 4.74 4.02
C GLU A 37 -13.71 5.82 5.09
N GLU A 38 -14.83 5.91 5.84
CA GLU A 38 -15.02 6.94 6.85
C GLU A 38 -13.99 6.84 7.98
N HIS A 39 -13.65 5.61 8.38
CA HIS A 39 -12.67 5.38 9.43
C HIS A 39 -11.26 5.78 9.00
N ALA A 40 -10.85 5.45 7.78
CA ALA A 40 -9.55 5.85 7.26
C ALA A 40 -9.46 7.37 7.05
N ARG A 41 -10.54 8.03 6.61
CA ARG A 41 -10.62 9.49 6.56
C ARG A 41 -10.36 10.12 7.91
N ARG A 42 -11.03 9.63 8.97
CA ARG A 42 -10.80 10.12 10.33
C ARG A 42 -9.35 9.88 10.78
N THR A 43 -8.80 8.71 10.49
CA THR A 43 -7.42 8.37 10.84
C THR A 43 -6.42 9.30 10.16
N GLY A 44 -6.66 9.66 8.88
CA GLY A 44 -5.89 10.67 8.16
C GLY A 44 -5.94 12.04 8.83
N LEU A 45 -7.13 12.51 9.25
CA LEU A 45 -7.27 13.79 9.96
C LEU A 45 -6.60 13.80 11.35
N LEU A 46 -6.31 12.64 11.92
CA LEU A 46 -5.70 12.52 13.24
C LEU A 46 -4.18 12.45 13.23
N HIS A 47 -3.57 12.06 12.12
CA HIS A 47 -2.18 11.57 12.14
C HIS A 47 -1.18 12.65 12.54
N ASP A 48 -1.38 13.87 12.07
CA ASP A 48 -0.43 14.98 12.19
C ASP A 48 -0.91 16.15 13.04
N ILE A 49 -1.99 16.00 13.79
CA ILE A 49 -2.51 17.11 14.64
C ILE A 49 -1.47 17.65 15.64
N GLY A 50 -0.46 16.88 15.99
CA GLY A 50 0.66 17.35 16.82
C GLY A 50 1.50 18.43 16.14
N LYS A 51 1.50 18.51 14.82
CA LYS A 51 2.16 19.59 14.08
C LYS A 51 1.51 20.97 14.29
N TYR A 52 0.25 21.03 14.77
CA TYR A 52 -0.40 22.29 15.18
C TYR A 52 0.16 22.87 16.49
N SER A 53 1.08 22.20 17.15
CA SER A 53 1.76 22.71 18.35
C SER A 53 2.80 23.79 17.98
N ALA A 54 3.16 24.65 18.92
CA ALA A 54 4.18 25.69 18.72
C ALA A 54 5.54 25.11 18.34
N ASN A 55 5.95 24.02 19.01
CA ASN A 55 7.20 23.31 18.70
C ASN A 55 7.11 22.60 17.36
N GLY A 56 5.96 22.00 17.02
CA GLY A 56 5.68 21.42 15.72
C GLY A 56 5.88 22.45 14.61
N GLN A 57 5.25 23.61 14.71
CA GLN A 57 5.37 24.67 13.71
C GLN A 57 6.76 25.28 13.62
N ARG A 58 7.50 25.36 14.73
CA ARG A 58 8.90 25.78 14.69
C ARG A 58 9.74 24.78 13.91
N ARG A 59 9.53 23.49 14.13
CA ARG A 59 10.24 22.42 13.42
C ARG A 59 9.94 22.42 11.91
N GLN A 60 8.69 22.68 11.50
CA GLN A 60 8.33 22.76 10.08
C GLN A 60 9.03 23.94 9.37
N ARG A 61 9.22 25.06 10.06
CA ARG A 61 9.81 26.28 9.46
C ARG A 61 11.33 26.32 9.52
N ASP A 62 11.93 25.64 10.49
CA ASP A 62 13.37 25.61 10.70
C ASP A 62 13.82 24.19 11.10
N PRO A 63 13.82 23.26 10.14
CA PRO A 63 14.16 21.87 10.40
C PRO A 63 15.65 21.62 10.72
N GLU A 64 16.53 22.54 10.31
CA GLU A 64 17.96 22.40 10.54
C GLU A 64 18.37 22.77 11.98
N HIS A 65 17.70 23.77 12.57
CA HIS A 65 18.06 24.29 13.89
C HIS A 65 17.11 23.90 15.02
N THR A 66 16.10 23.06 14.73
CA THR A 66 15.12 22.59 15.72
C THR A 66 15.17 21.08 15.93
N ALA A 67 15.07 20.65 17.19
CA ALA A 67 14.99 19.23 17.53
C ALA A 67 13.76 18.57 16.91
N LYS A 68 13.82 17.25 16.68
CA LYS A 68 12.66 16.47 16.27
C LYS A 68 11.56 16.56 17.31
N VAL A 69 10.33 16.82 16.86
CA VAL A 69 9.14 16.93 17.69
C VAL A 69 8.28 15.70 17.49
N ASP A 70 7.79 15.14 18.58
CA ASP A 70 6.83 14.03 18.57
C ASP A 70 5.43 14.56 18.26
N HIS A 71 5.03 14.53 17.01
CA HIS A 71 3.73 14.97 16.55
C HIS A 71 2.66 13.88 16.49
N ALA A 72 3.07 12.60 16.51
CA ALA A 72 2.14 11.46 16.45
C ALA A 72 1.37 11.24 17.78
N THR A 73 1.97 11.59 18.91
CA THR A 73 1.38 11.34 20.23
C THR A 73 0.05 12.05 20.42
N ALA A 74 -0.10 13.28 19.98
CA ALA A 74 -1.35 14.03 20.13
C ALA A 74 -2.54 13.36 19.41
N GLY A 75 -2.34 12.95 18.17
CA GLY A 75 -3.33 12.21 17.39
C GLY A 75 -3.65 10.84 17.99
N THR A 76 -2.62 10.13 18.45
CA THR A 76 -2.77 8.83 19.14
C THR A 76 -3.66 8.98 20.39
N GLN A 77 -3.41 9.97 21.23
CA GLN A 77 -4.18 10.23 22.44
C GLN A 77 -5.63 10.59 22.10
N LEU A 78 -5.85 11.44 21.10
CA LEU A 78 -7.19 11.82 20.69
C LEU A 78 -7.96 10.62 20.13
N ALA A 79 -7.35 9.80 19.28
CA ALA A 79 -7.95 8.56 18.79
C ALA A 79 -8.35 7.63 19.95
N PHE A 80 -7.48 7.48 20.94
CA PHE A 80 -7.75 6.64 22.11
C PHE A 80 -8.90 7.21 22.96
N GLN A 81 -8.97 8.53 23.17
CA GLN A 81 -10.08 9.21 23.84
C GLN A 81 -11.41 8.99 23.11
N MET A 82 -11.40 8.93 21.78
CA MET A 82 -12.54 8.61 20.94
C MET A 82 -12.88 7.10 20.94
N LYS A 83 -12.21 6.29 21.78
CA LYS A 83 -12.36 4.83 21.88
C LYS A 83 -12.05 4.08 20.58
N ASP A 84 -11.09 4.59 19.84
CA ASP A 84 -10.62 4.04 18.57
C ASP A 84 -9.18 3.51 18.69
N PRO A 85 -9.00 2.26 19.14
CA PRO A 85 -7.68 1.68 19.26
C PRO A 85 -7.02 1.44 17.89
N PHE A 86 -7.79 1.22 16.83
CA PHE A 86 -7.26 0.98 15.49
C PHE A 86 -6.57 2.23 14.93
N ALA A 87 -7.26 3.38 14.98
CA ALA A 87 -6.66 4.65 14.60
C ALA A 87 -5.50 5.02 15.52
N ALA A 88 -5.61 4.76 16.84
CA ALA A 88 -4.52 5.02 17.78
C ALA A 88 -3.23 4.26 17.42
N PHE A 89 -3.33 2.97 17.07
CA PHE A 89 -2.18 2.19 16.58
C PHE A 89 -1.63 2.74 15.26
N ALA A 90 -2.50 3.02 14.28
CA ALA A 90 -2.09 3.51 12.98
C ALA A 90 -1.36 4.86 13.09
N VAL A 91 -1.93 5.81 13.83
CA VAL A 91 -1.34 7.13 14.06
C VAL A 91 -0.03 7.04 14.86
N ALA A 92 0.00 6.18 15.91
CA ALA A 92 1.23 5.99 16.70
C ALA A 92 2.40 5.48 15.84
N GLY A 93 2.10 4.71 14.81
CA GLY A 93 3.09 3.99 14.00
C GLY A 93 3.50 4.63 12.68
N HIS A 94 2.79 5.68 12.19
CA HIS A 94 2.88 6.10 10.79
C HIS A 94 4.30 6.46 10.29
N HIS A 95 5.21 6.85 11.18
CA HIS A 95 6.61 7.09 10.83
C HIS A 95 7.60 5.97 11.21
N GLY A 96 7.22 5.06 12.08
CA GLY A 96 8.17 4.09 12.64
C GLY A 96 7.70 2.64 12.61
N GLY A 97 6.56 2.38 11.98
CA GLY A 97 5.90 1.07 12.02
C GLY A 97 4.95 0.91 13.21
N LEU A 98 4.03 -0.04 13.10
CA LEU A 98 3.06 -0.32 14.16
C LEU A 98 3.78 -0.69 15.47
N PRO A 99 3.54 0.05 16.57
CA PRO A 99 4.18 -0.24 17.84
C PRO A 99 3.57 -1.46 18.52
N ASP A 100 4.30 -2.05 19.45
CA ASP A 100 3.70 -2.98 20.40
C ASP A 100 2.72 -2.25 21.32
N GLY A 101 1.70 -2.97 21.80
CA GLY A 101 0.70 -2.41 22.72
C GLY A 101 1.33 -1.92 24.01
N GLY A 102 2.22 -2.72 24.59
CA GLY A 102 2.79 -2.46 25.91
C GLY A 102 1.81 -2.74 27.05
N GLU A 103 2.20 -2.38 28.26
CA GLU A 103 1.37 -2.48 29.46
C GLU A 103 0.90 -1.10 29.90
N LYS A 104 -0.29 -1.02 30.50
CA LYS A 104 -0.88 0.25 30.99
C LYS A 104 -0.01 1.01 31.98
N SER A 105 0.78 0.29 32.76
CA SER A 105 1.70 0.82 33.76
C SER A 105 3.11 1.08 33.22
N ASN A 106 3.39 0.73 31.98
CA ASN A 106 4.72 0.85 31.39
C ASN A 106 4.84 2.18 30.66
N ASP A 107 5.76 3.00 31.09
CA ASP A 107 6.22 4.25 30.47
C ASP A 107 7.44 4.06 29.56
N GLY A 108 7.77 2.80 29.23
CA GLY A 108 8.83 2.45 28.28
C GLY A 108 8.59 3.06 26.90
N SER A 109 9.63 3.64 26.31
CA SER A 109 9.57 4.27 25.00
C SER A 109 9.19 3.27 23.90
N GLY A 110 8.36 3.69 22.95
CA GLY A 110 8.06 2.96 21.74
C GLY A 110 6.77 2.11 21.74
N THR A 111 6.07 1.99 22.87
CA THR A 111 4.78 1.29 22.93
C THR A 111 3.58 2.23 22.80
N LEU A 112 2.43 1.67 22.41
CA LEU A 112 1.18 2.45 22.35
C LEU A 112 0.80 3.05 23.71
N TRP A 113 0.86 2.25 24.78
CA TRP A 113 0.55 2.74 26.12
C TRP A 113 1.49 3.83 26.61
N ALA A 114 2.78 3.77 26.28
CA ALA A 114 3.72 4.84 26.59
C ALA A 114 3.33 6.16 25.92
N ARG A 115 2.87 6.12 24.66
CA ARG A 115 2.37 7.31 23.95
C ARG A 115 1.05 7.84 24.55
N ILE A 116 0.12 6.93 24.87
CA ILE A 116 -1.17 7.32 25.50
C ILE A 116 -0.96 8.01 26.84
N ASN A 117 -0.01 7.53 27.65
CA ASN A 117 0.30 8.06 28.97
C ASN A 117 1.25 9.27 28.96
N LYS A 118 1.84 9.60 27.81
CA LYS A 118 2.79 10.70 27.70
C LYS A 118 2.11 12.05 27.95
N HIS A 119 2.65 12.84 28.86
CA HIS A 119 2.20 14.21 29.06
C HIS A 119 2.78 15.13 27.98
N LEU A 120 1.92 15.75 27.19
CA LEU A 120 2.28 16.85 26.32
C LEU A 120 2.26 18.13 27.14
N THR A 121 3.34 18.88 27.14
CA THR A 121 3.51 20.09 27.95
C THR A 121 4.06 21.25 27.17
N GLY A 122 3.69 22.47 27.56
CA GLY A 122 4.23 23.69 26.97
C GLY A 122 3.97 23.80 25.47
N GLY A 123 5.04 23.93 24.67
CA GLY A 123 4.93 24.10 23.24
C GLY A 123 4.52 22.88 22.42
N ASP A 124 4.30 21.71 23.06
CA ASP A 124 3.90 20.45 22.38
C ASP A 124 2.38 20.24 22.37
N GLU A 125 1.60 21.05 23.07
CA GLU A 125 0.14 20.95 23.07
C GLU A 125 -0.47 21.57 21.78
N PRO A 126 -1.14 20.78 20.93
CA PRO A 126 -1.76 21.29 19.72
C PRO A 126 -3.21 21.68 19.98
N SER A 127 -3.49 22.91 20.34
CA SER A 127 -4.87 23.38 20.54
C SER A 127 -5.53 23.91 19.26
N ALA A 128 -4.74 24.40 18.32
CA ALA A 128 -5.21 25.13 17.14
C ALA A 128 -5.93 24.26 16.11
N TRP A 129 -5.68 22.97 16.04
CA TRP A 129 -6.33 22.07 15.08
C TRP A 129 -7.87 22.16 15.14
N LYS A 130 -8.46 22.43 16.31
CA LYS A 130 -9.91 22.51 16.49
C LYS A 130 -10.60 23.61 15.68
N THR A 131 -9.85 24.62 15.27
CA THR A 131 -10.36 25.71 14.42
C THR A 131 -10.05 25.50 12.95
N GLU A 132 -9.14 24.60 12.63
CA GLU A 132 -8.64 24.35 11.27
C GLU A 132 -9.33 23.16 10.60
N ILE A 133 -9.50 22.06 11.34
CA ILE A 133 -10.07 20.82 10.82
C ILE A 133 -11.22 20.32 11.69
N HIS A 134 -12.16 19.63 11.04
CA HIS A 134 -13.27 18.95 11.70
C HIS A 134 -13.06 17.44 11.72
N ILE A 135 -12.88 16.86 12.91
CA ILE A 135 -12.70 15.41 13.08
C ILE A 135 -14.05 14.79 13.49
N PRO A 136 -14.62 13.88 12.70
CA PRO A 136 -15.90 13.21 13.01
C PRO A 136 -15.80 12.40 14.31
N GLU A 137 -16.71 12.62 15.24
CA GLU A 137 -16.77 11.86 16.50
C GLU A 137 -17.13 10.39 16.24
N LYS A 138 -18.03 10.14 15.30
CA LYS A 138 -18.51 8.79 14.96
C LYS A 138 -18.13 8.48 13.52
N VAL A 139 -17.70 7.24 13.28
CA VAL A 139 -17.45 6.68 11.96
C VAL A 139 -18.00 5.27 11.89
N HIS A 140 -18.31 4.82 10.69
CA HIS A 140 -18.71 3.46 10.46
C HIS A 140 -17.49 2.51 10.49
N PHE A 141 -17.68 1.36 11.14
CA PHE A 141 -16.73 0.25 11.15
C PHE A 141 -17.33 -0.94 10.41
N PRO A 142 -16.56 -1.65 9.59
CA PRO A 142 -17.05 -2.88 8.98
C PRO A 142 -17.46 -3.92 10.04
N GLU A 143 -18.66 -4.49 9.91
CA GLU A 143 -19.21 -5.41 10.93
C GLU A 143 -18.32 -6.64 11.20
N TRP A 144 -17.60 -7.10 10.17
CA TRP A 144 -16.75 -8.28 10.27
C TRP A 144 -15.61 -8.16 11.29
N ILE A 145 -15.17 -6.93 11.65
CA ILE A 145 -14.09 -6.72 12.64
C ILE A 145 -14.54 -7.03 14.08
N PHE A 146 -15.83 -7.00 14.33
CA PHE A 146 -16.40 -7.26 15.67
C PHE A 146 -16.84 -8.71 15.87
N SER A 147 -16.60 -9.60 14.91
CA SER A 147 -16.84 -11.03 15.09
C SER A 147 -16.02 -11.54 16.27
N GLU A 148 -16.70 -12.02 17.32
CA GLU A 148 -16.08 -12.43 18.61
C GLU A 148 -15.02 -13.52 18.45
N LYS A 149 -15.03 -14.25 17.34
CA LYS A 149 -14.16 -15.42 17.11
C LYS A 149 -12.84 -15.11 16.40
N ASP A 150 -12.61 -13.90 15.92
CA ASP A 150 -11.44 -13.61 15.08
C ASP A 150 -10.61 -12.41 15.52
N SER A 151 -9.70 -12.64 16.47
CA SER A 151 -8.67 -11.65 16.81
C SER A 151 -7.73 -11.32 15.63
N ARG A 152 -7.57 -12.24 14.66
CA ARG A 152 -6.78 -12.07 13.46
C ARG A 152 -7.39 -11.04 12.51
N GLY A 153 -8.73 -11.03 12.40
CA GLY A 153 -9.44 -10.01 11.62
C GLY A 153 -9.14 -8.60 12.11
N ARG A 154 -9.17 -8.37 13.43
CA ARG A 154 -8.83 -7.06 14.03
C ARG A 154 -7.38 -6.67 13.79
N THR A 155 -6.46 -7.60 13.93
CA THR A 155 -5.03 -7.37 13.65
C THR A 155 -4.82 -7.02 12.18
N MET A 156 -5.45 -7.75 11.27
CA MET A 156 -5.37 -7.46 9.84
C MET A 156 -5.99 -6.11 9.49
N TYR A 157 -7.14 -5.79 10.08
CA TYR A 157 -7.79 -4.49 9.92
C TYR A 157 -6.89 -3.33 10.34
N THR A 158 -6.24 -3.44 11.52
CA THR A 158 -5.28 -2.43 11.99
C THR A 158 -4.15 -2.21 11.00
N ARG A 159 -3.61 -3.31 10.44
CA ARG A 159 -2.52 -3.25 9.45
C ARG A 159 -2.98 -2.62 8.13
N MET A 160 -4.19 -2.94 7.69
CA MET A 160 -4.76 -2.35 6.47
C MET A 160 -5.02 -0.86 6.65
N LEU A 161 -5.59 -0.45 7.78
CA LEU A 161 -5.81 0.95 8.11
C LEU A 161 -4.48 1.73 8.19
N PHE A 162 -3.48 1.14 8.84
CA PHE A 162 -2.12 1.68 8.91
C PHE A 162 -1.50 1.84 7.51
N SER A 163 -1.58 0.83 6.67
CA SER A 163 -1.08 0.89 5.29
C SER A 163 -1.75 2.00 4.49
N CYS A 164 -3.09 2.12 4.57
CA CYS A 164 -3.80 3.20 3.90
C CYS A 164 -3.36 4.59 4.37
N LEU A 165 -3.10 4.75 5.67
CA LEU A 165 -2.61 6.02 6.22
C LEU A 165 -1.21 6.34 5.71
N VAL A 166 -0.27 5.40 5.82
CA VAL A 166 1.13 5.60 5.42
C VAL A 166 1.25 5.90 3.93
N ASP A 167 0.55 5.13 3.09
CA ASP A 167 0.52 5.36 1.65
C ASP A 167 -0.04 6.75 1.32
N ALA A 168 -1.12 7.14 1.99
CA ALA A 168 -1.75 8.43 1.76
C ALA A 168 -0.84 9.60 2.16
N ASP A 169 -0.20 9.53 3.33
CA ASP A 169 0.74 10.53 3.84
C ASP A 169 1.95 10.67 2.91
N PHE A 170 2.51 9.54 2.49
CA PHE A 170 3.65 9.52 1.56
C PHE A 170 3.31 10.12 0.20
N LEU A 171 2.15 9.77 -0.37
CA LEU A 171 1.69 10.25 -1.66
C LEU A 171 1.39 11.76 -1.67
N ASP A 172 0.81 12.27 -0.59
CA ASP A 172 0.55 13.70 -0.47
C ASP A 172 1.84 14.48 -0.27
N THR A 173 2.73 14.00 0.61
CA THR A 173 4.07 14.58 0.83
C THR A 173 4.88 14.64 -0.46
N GLU A 174 4.93 13.54 -1.22
CA GLU A 174 5.61 13.51 -2.52
C GLU A 174 5.01 14.51 -3.50
N THR A 175 3.67 14.56 -3.57
CA THR A 175 2.96 15.51 -4.45
C THR A 175 3.28 16.96 -4.08
N ALA A 176 3.38 17.28 -2.80
CA ALA A 176 3.75 18.61 -2.32
C ALA A 176 5.19 18.99 -2.68
N ILE A 177 6.14 18.04 -2.58
CA ILE A 177 7.58 18.28 -2.76
C ILE A 177 8.01 18.17 -4.23
N GLN A 178 7.46 17.20 -4.98
CA GLN A 178 7.91 16.87 -6.34
C GLN A 178 6.87 17.16 -7.43
N GLY A 179 5.67 17.62 -7.03
CA GLY A 179 4.52 17.71 -7.91
C GLY A 179 3.89 16.34 -8.16
N LYS A 180 2.73 16.34 -8.82
CA LYS A 180 1.97 15.14 -9.09
C LYS A 180 2.75 14.20 -10.01
N GLN A 181 3.18 13.06 -9.48
CA GLN A 181 3.87 12.02 -10.24
C GLN A 181 2.85 11.10 -10.94
N ALA A 182 3.19 10.67 -12.15
CA ALA A 182 2.41 9.64 -12.84
C ALA A 182 2.68 8.31 -12.14
N ARG A 183 1.69 7.85 -11.38
CA ARG A 183 1.72 6.54 -10.71
C ARG A 183 0.80 5.57 -11.41
N GLY A 184 1.05 4.29 -11.18
CA GLY A 184 0.44 3.23 -11.91
C GLY A 184 1.02 3.19 -13.32
N GLY A 185 1.13 2.08 -13.86
CA GLY A 185 1.63 1.88 -15.21
C GLY A 185 1.20 0.51 -15.66
N GLY A 186 1.10 0.38 -16.96
CA GLY A 186 0.72 -0.89 -17.51
C GLY A 186 -0.70 -0.90 -18.05
N GLU A 187 -0.94 -1.95 -18.77
CA GLU A 187 -2.19 -2.19 -19.45
C GLU A 187 -3.20 -2.85 -18.52
N THR A 188 -4.47 -2.83 -18.90
CA THR A 188 -5.50 -3.56 -18.18
C THR A 188 -5.27 -5.07 -18.25
N LEU A 189 -5.72 -5.81 -17.24
CA LEU A 189 -5.62 -7.28 -17.24
C LEU A 189 -6.31 -7.92 -18.45
N ASP A 190 -7.34 -7.27 -19.02
CA ASP A 190 -7.97 -7.71 -20.28
C ASP A 190 -7.02 -7.60 -21.48
N CYS A 191 -6.23 -6.52 -21.56
CA CYS A 191 -5.19 -6.39 -22.57
C CYS A 191 -4.11 -7.47 -22.40
N LEU A 192 -3.68 -7.72 -21.18
CA LEU A 192 -2.69 -8.75 -20.88
C LEU A 192 -3.21 -10.16 -21.19
N LEU A 193 -4.49 -10.43 -20.93
CA LEU A 193 -5.14 -11.68 -21.33
C LEU A 193 -5.14 -11.85 -22.85
N LYS A 194 -5.37 -10.80 -23.61
CA LYS A 194 -5.28 -10.83 -25.09
C LYS A 194 -3.85 -11.12 -25.55
N LYS A 195 -2.85 -10.50 -24.91
CA LYS A 195 -1.42 -10.75 -25.22
C LYS A 195 -1.02 -12.21 -25.01
N ILE A 196 -1.33 -12.80 -23.84
CA ILE A 196 -0.97 -14.21 -23.59
C ILE A 196 -1.75 -15.16 -24.50
N ARG A 197 -3.00 -14.88 -24.81
CA ARG A 197 -3.77 -15.66 -25.78
C ARG A 197 -3.16 -15.60 -27.18
N ALA A 198 -2.78 -14.41 -27.65
CA ALA A 198 -2.12 -14.24 -28.95
C ALA A 198 -0.78 -14.96 -29.00
N HIS A 199 0.05 -14.85 -27.95
CA HIS A 199 1.34 -15.52 -27.84
C HIS A 199 1.22 -17.05 -27.89
N THR A 200 0.19 -17.61 -27.29
CA THR A 200 0.00 -19.07 -27.17
C THR A 200 -0.85 -19.68 -28.28
N ALA A 201 -1.57 -18.88 -29.05
CA ALA A 201 -2.45 -19.37 -30.13
C ALA A 201 -1.74 -20.26 -31.17
N PRO A 202 -0.53 -19.94 -31.63
CA PRO A 202 0.18 -20.81 -32.60
C PRO A 202 0.47 -22.20 -32.04
N TRP A 203 0.77 -22.29 -30.73
CA TRP A 203 1.06 -23.58 -30.07
C TRP A 203 -0.19 -24.45 -29.98
N LEU A 204 -1.33 -23.86 -29.68
CA LEU A 204 -2.60 -24.58 -29.58
C LEU A 204 -3.09 -25.08 -30.94
N GLN A 205 -2.78 -24.37 -32.03
CA GLN A 205 -3.20 -24.74 -33.38
C GLN A 205 -2.33 -25.86 -33.99
N ALA A 206 -1.01 -25.83 -33.75
CA ALA A 206 -0.07 -26.75 -34.34
C ALA A 206 1.02 -27.17 -33.34
N PRO A 207 0.78 -28.18 -32.51
CA PRO A 207 1.79 -28.68 -31.59
C PRO A 207 2.94 -29.36 -32.34
N ALA A 208 4.19 -28.93 -32.03
CA ALA A 208 5.37 -29.42 -32.70
C ALA A 208 5.68 -30.93 -32.48
N ASN A 209 5.23 -31.47 -31.35
CA ASN A 209 5.40 -32.87 -30.95
C ASN A 209 4.41 -33.24 -29.84
N GLU A 210 4.43 -34.53 -29.40
CA GLU A 210 3.53 -35.05 -28.36
C GLU A 210 3.68 -34.31 -27.02
N LEU A 211 4.89 -33.95 -26.60
CA LEU A 211 5.13 -33.20 -25.38
C LEU A 211 4.49 -31.79 -25.47
N CYS A 212 4.62 -31.14 -26.61
CA CYS A 212 3.98 -29.85 -26.86
C CYS A 212 2.45 -30.00 -26.83
N ALA A 213 1.89 -31.06 -27.41
CA ALA A 213 0.45 -31.33 -27.34
C ALA A 213 -0.04 -31.49 -25.89
N LYS A 214 0.71 -32.21 -25.04
CA LYS A 214 0.39 -32.34 -23.60
C LYS A 214 0.46 -30.98 -22.89
N ARG A 215 1.48 -30.17 -23.12
CA ARG A 215 1.60 -28.79 -22.59
C ARG A 215 0.42 -27.90 -23.01
N ASN A 216 0.04 -27.99 -24.29
CA ASN A 216 -1.10 -27.27 -24.83
C ASN A 216 -2.43 -27.68 -24.18
N SER A 217 -2.59 -28.98 -23.87
CA SER A 217 -3.76 -29.48 -23.13
C SER A 217 -3.83 -28.88 -21.71
N VAL A 218 -2.69 -28.77 -21.00
CA VAL A 218 -2.61 -28.12 -19.68
C VAL A 218 -2.98 -26.65 -19.79
N LEU A 219 -2.37 -25.91 -20.73
CA LEU A 219 -2.65 -24.51 -20.96
C LEU A 219 -4.13 -24.25 -21.26
N ALA A 220 -4.72 -25.00 -22.20
CA ALA A 220 -6.13 -24.86 -22.54
C ALA A 220 -7.06 -25.15 -21.36
N ARG A 221 -6.70 -26.14 -20.50
CA ARG A 221 -7.45 -26.43 -19.28
C ARG A 221 -7.33 -25.30 -18.25
N CYS A 222 -6.14 -24.74 -18.08
CA CYS A 222 -5.91 -23.59 -17.19
C CYS A 222 -6.72 -22.37 -17.63
N MET A 223 -6.75 -22.05 -18.93
CA MET A 223 -7.55 -20.95 -19.44
C MET A 223 -9.05 -21.13 -19.19
N ARG A 224 -9.58 -22.35 -19.40
CA ARG A 224 -10.99 -22.64 -19.08
C ARG A 224 -11.27 -22.59 -17.59
N GLY A 225 -10.39 -23.19 -16.77
CA GLY A 225 -10.55 -23.16 -15.30
C GLY A 225 -10.49 -21.76 -14.70
N GLY A 226 -9.89 -20.81 -15.41
CA GLY A 226 -9.91 -19.38 -15.00
C GLY A 226 -11.32 -18.77 -15.03
N GLU A 227 -12.28 -19.38 -15.70
CA GLU A 227 -13.68 -18.91 -15.76
C GLU A 227 -14.55 -19.49 -14.62
N ASP A 228 -14.01 -20.43 -13.82
CA ASP A 228 -14.68 -21.00 -12.66
C ASP A 228 -14.84 -19.98 -11.52
N GLU A 229 -15.69 -20.27 -10.52
CA GLU A 229 -15.97 -19.41 -9.38
C GLU A 229 -14.71 -19.12 -8.53
N LYS A 230 -14.74 -18.02 -7.78
CA LYS A 230 -13.62 -17.66 -6.85
C LYS A 230 -13.37 -18.79 -5.85
N GLY A 231 -12.11 -19.17 -5.67
CA GLY A 231 -11.77 -20.26 -4.75
C GLY A 231 -10.28 -20.57 -4.70
N LEU A 232 -9.98 -21.70 -4.06
CA LEU A 232 -8.63 -22.26 -4.01
C LEU A 232 -8.48 -23.29 -5.14
N TYR A 233 -7.46 -23.11 -5.98
CA TYR A 233 -7.17 -23.98 -7.10
C TYR A 233 -5.78 -24.61 -6.95
N THR A 234 -5.60 -25.79 -7.47
CA THR A 234 -4.32 -26.50 -7.51
C THR A 234 -3.95 -26.87 -8.94
N LEU A 235 -2.66 -26.71 -9.28
CA LEU A 235 -2.10 -27.10 -10.57
C LEU A 235 -1.01 -28.14 -10.37
N THR A 236 -1.37 -29.43 -10.54
CA THR A 236 -0.44 -30.55 -10.41
C THR A 236 0.04 -30.99 -11.78
N VAL A 237 1.24 -30.54 -12.15
CA VAL A 237 1.87 -30.83 -13.44
C VAL A 237 3.37 -31.11 -13.21
N PRO A 238 3.97 -32.11 -13.85
CA PRO A 238 5.40 -32.40 -13.74
C PRO A 238 6.28 -31.20 -14.12
N THR A 239 7.54 -31.19 -13.65
CA THR A 239 8.55 -30.23 -14.10
C THR A 239 8.69 -30.30 -15.62
N GLY A 240 8.79 -29.14 -16.25
CA GLY A 240 8.82 -29.04 -17.72
C GLY A 240 7.44 -29.15 -18.40
N GLY A 241 6.34 -29.31 -17.63
CA GLY A 241 4.98 -29.41 -18.17
C GLY A 241 4.30 -28.10 -18.52
N GLY A 242 5.01 -26.98 -18.54
CA GLY A 242 4.48 -25.65 -18.97
C GLY A 242 3.72 -24.90 -17.86
N LYS A 243 4.03 -25.13 -16.59
CA LYS A 243 3.35 -24.49 -15.43
C LYS A 243 3.35 -22.97 -15.48
N THR A 244 4.49 -22.33 -15.79
CA THR A 244 4.67 -20.87 -15.70
C THR A 244 3.63 -20.10 -16.52
N LEU A 245 3.55 -20.37 -17.83
CA LEU A 245 2.57 -19.67 -18.67
C LEU A 245 1.14 -20.18 -18.47
N SER A 246 0.95 -21.46 -18.14
CA SER A 246 -0.38 -22.00 -17.88
C SER A 246 -1.00 -21.41 -16.61
N SER A 247 -0.23 -21.21 -15.52
CA SER A 247 -0.71 -20.58 -14.31
C SER A 247 -0.99 -19.08 -14.50
N MET A 248 -0.15 -18.38 -15.28
CA MET A 248 -0.40 -16.97 -15.61
C MET A 248 -1.66 -16.83 -16.49
N ALA A 249 -1.85 -17.72 -17.46
CA ALA A 249 -3.05 -17.71 -18.30
C ALA A 249 -4.33 -18.00 -17.50
N PHE A 250 -4.27 -18.93 -16.51
CA PHE A 250 -5.33 -19.12 -15.53
C PHE A 250 -5.59 -17.83 -14.74
N ALA A 251 -4.56 -17.24 -14.14
CA ALA A 251 -4.67 -16.06 -13.29
C ALA A 251 -5.27 -14.87 -14.05
N LEU A 252 -4.82 -14.61 -15.28
CA LEU A 252 -5.37 -13.56 -16.13
C LEU A 252 -6.84 -13.81 -16.50
N SER A 253 -7.18 -15.05 -16.91
CA SER A 253 -8.57 -15.40 -17.21
C SER A 253 -9.47 -15.21 -16.00
N HIS A 254 -9.03 -15.68 -14.82
CA HIS A 254 -9.77 -15.56 -13.56
C HIS A 254 -9.91 -14.12 -13.10
N ALA A 255 -8.82 -13.34 -13.17
CA ALA A 255 -8.83 -11.94 -12.78
C ALA A 255 -9.77 -11.10 -13.66
N VAL A 256 -9.75 -11.30 -14.97
CA VAL A 256 -10.67 -10.60 -15.89
C VAL A 256 -12.12 -11.01 -15.65
N ARG A 257 -12.38 -12.33 -15.50
CA ARG A 257 -13.74 -12.86 -15.23
C ARG A 257 -14.35 -12.26 -13.96
N HIS A 258 -13.56 -12.02 -12.94
CA HIS A 258 -14.02 -11.58 -11.61
C HIS A 258 -13.73 -10.11 -11.30
N GLY A 259 -13.30 -9.31 -12.29
CA GLY A 259 -13.03 -7.89 -12.11
C GLY A 259 -11.89 -7.59 -11.12
N MET A 260 -10.92 -8.50 -11.00
CA MET A 260 -9.74 -8.28 -10.16
C MET A 260 -8.81 -7.27 -10.82
N LYS A 261 -8.05 -6.54 -10.01
CA LYS A 261 -7.21 -5.42 -10.49
C LYS A 261 -5.74 -5.80 -10.68
N ARG A 262 -5.27 -6.90 -10.04
CA ARG A 262 -3.85 -7.25 -9.96
C ARG A 262 -3.65 -8.75 -9.79
N ILE A 263 -2.50 -9.23 -10.28
CA ILE A 263 -2.03 -10.60 -10.03
C ILE A 263 -0.76 -10.51 -9.21
N ILE A 264 -0.69 -11.25 -8.10
CA ILE A 264 0.50 -11.39 -7.28
C ILE A 264 0.99 -12.84 -7.41
N TYR A 265 2.18 -13.03 -7.95
CA TYR A 265 2.80 -14.32 -8.22
C TYR A 265 3.94 -14.56 -7.23
N VAL A 266 3.67 -15.34 -6.18
CA VAL A 266 4.60 -15.53 -5.05
C VAL A 266 5.46 -16.78 -5.27
N ILE A 267 6.78 -16.63 -5.14
CA ILE A 267 7.78 -17.70 -5.35
C ILE A 267 8.83 -17.62 -4.23
N PRO A 268 9.23 -18.75 -3.64
CA PRO A 268 10.13 -18.75 -2.48
C PRO A 268 11.62 -18.52 -2.78
N TYR A 269 12.04 -18.44 -4.05
CA TYR A 269 13.44 -18.35 -4.46
C TYR A 269 13.68 -17.20 -5.45
N THR A 270 14.64 -16.31 -5.16
CA THR A 270 14.95 -15.12 -5.96
C THR A 270 15.30 -15.46 -7.42
N SER A 271 16.15 -16.46 -7.66
CA SER A 271 16.50 -16.88 -9.03
C SER A 271 15.29 -17.37 -9.85
N ILE A 272 14.27 -17.93 -9.19
CA ILE A 272 13.04 -18.35 -9.87
C ILE A 272 12.09 -17.17 -10.05
N ILE A 273 12.10 -16.18 -9.14
CA ILE A 273 11.39 -14.91 -9.30
C ILE A 273 11.89 -14.22 -10.58
N GLU A 274 13.21 -13.98 -10.69
CA GLU A 274 13.86 -13.36 -11.86
C GLU A 274 13.49 -14.08 -13.17
N GLN A 275 13.62 -15.42 -13.16
CA GLN A 275 13.30 -16.23 -14.35
C GLN A 275 11.83 -16.10 -14.77
N ASN A 276 10.89 -16.15 -13.82
CA ASN A 276 9.47 -16.05 -14.14
C ASN A 276 9.07 -14.61 -14.50
N ALA A 277 9.62 -13.60 -13.83
CA ALA A 277 9.41 -12.20 -14.16
C ALA A 277 9.83 -11.91 -15.58
N LYS A 278 11.02 -12.42 -15.99
CA LYS A 278 11.49 -12.29 -17.38
C LYS A 278 10.54 -12.95 -18.37
N VAL A 279 10.11 -14.19 -18.11
CA VAL A 279 9.16 -14.91 -18.99
C VAL A 279 7.85 -14.14 -19.14
N PHE A 280 7.34 -13.57 -18.05
CA PHE A 280 6.11 -12.78 -18.08
C PHE A 280 6.33 -11.45 -18.80
N ALA A 281 7.44 -10.77 -18.56
CA ALA A 281 7.79 -9.52 -19.25
C ALA A 281 7.93 -9.72 -20.78
N ASP A 282 8.53 -10.82 -21.22
CA ASP A 282 8.67 -11.16 -22.65
C ASP A 282 7.30 -11.35 -23.33
N VAL A 283 6.29 -11.81 -22.61
CA VAL A 283 4.94 -12.08 -23.15
C VAL A 283 3.97 -10.92 -22.97
N LEU A 284 4.02 -10.28 -21.80
CA LEU A 284 3.05 -9.28 -21.39
C LEU A 284 3.53 -7.84 -21.60
N GLY A 285 4.85 -7.63 -21.75
CA GLY A 285 5.51 -6.33 -21.75
C GLY A 285 6.16 -6.03 -20.40
N ALA A 286 7.38 -5.52 -20.41
CA ALA A 286 8.17 -5.25 -19.20
C ALA A 286 7.49 -4.20 -18.28
N GLU A 287 6.79 -3.25 -18.88
CA GLU A 287 6.02 -2.21 -18.18
C GLU A 287 4.84 -2.74 -17.36
N ASN A 288 4.43 -3.99 -17.60
CA ASN A 288 3.29 -4.64 -16.96
C ASN A 288 3.69 -5.59 -15.82
N VAL A 289 4.99 -5.86 -15.67
CA VAL A 289 5.51 -6.86 -14.73
C VAL A 289 6.49 -6.21 -13.77
N LEU A 290 6.15 -6.21 -12.50
CA LEU A 290 7.03 -5.77 -11.42
C LEU A 290 7.69 -6.99 -10.77
N GLU A 291 9.01 -7.06 -10.86
CA GLU A 291 9.84 -7.95 -10.07
C GLU A 291 10.16 -7.29 -8.73
N HIS A 292 9.85 -7.96 -7.62
CA HIS A 292 10.06 -7.43 -6.27
C HIS A 292 10.60 -8.48 -5.32
N HIS A 293 11.85 -8.32 -4.90
CA HIS A 293 12.51 -9.14 -3.88
C HIS A 293 13.68 -8.37 -3.25
N SER A 294 14.21 -8.86 -2.12
CA SER A 294 15.23 -8.18 -1.31
C SER A 294 16.57 -7.91 -2.00
N GLN A 295 16.82 -8.55 -3.14
CA GLN A 295 18.07 -8.39 -3.92
C GLN A 295 17.87 -7.56 -5.20
N VAL A 296 16.69 -7.01 -5.44
CA VAL A 296 16.51 -6.05 -6.54
C VAL A 296 17.28 -4.79 -6.19
N GLU A 297 18.42 -4.59 -6.84
CA GLU A 297 19.17 -3.34 -6.78
C GLU A 297 18.31 -2.25 -7.43
N ILE A 298 17.75 -1.40 -6.61
CA ILE A 298 17.23 -0.11 -7.05
C ILE A 298 18.47 0.76 -7.11
N ALA A 299 18.93 1.10 -8.31
CA ALA A 299 20.16 1.88 -8.51
C ALA A 299 20.09 3.16 -7.68
N ASP A 300 21.01 3.27 -6.73
CA ASP A 300 21.16 4.43 -5.82
C ASP A 300 22.34 5.30 -6.31
N ASP A 301 22.59 5.28 -7.61
CA ASP A 301 23.74 5.90 -8.27
C ASP A 301 23.50 7.38 -8.61
N GLY A 302 23.11 8.20 -7.63
CA GLY A 302 23.25 9.67 -7.71
C GLY A 302 22.51 10.43 -8.81
N GLU A 303 22.20 9.81 -9.94
CA GLU A 303 21.30 10.30 -11.00
C GLU A 303 20.22 9.26 -11.26
N GLU A 304 19.15 9.33 -10.48
CA GLU A 304 18.00 8.45 -10.63
C GLU A 304 17.31 8.72 -11.98
N THR A 305 17.37 7.76 -12.92
CA THR A 305 16.62 7.89 -14.17
C THR A 305 15.11 7.87 -13.89
N PRO A 306 14.28 8.55 -14.70
CA PRO A 306 12.82 8.52 -14.54
C PRO A 306 12.23 7.10 -14.49
N GLU A 307 12.88 6.13 -15.15
CA GLU A 307 12.48 4.73 -15.14
C GLU A 307 12.83 4.03 -13.83
N ALA A 308 14.03 4.25 -13.28
CA ALA A 308 14.45 3.72 -11.99
C ALA A 308 13.57 4.26 -10.87
N TYR A 309 13.27 5.56 -10.90
CA TYR A 309 12.35 6.22 -9.96
C TYR A 309 10.94 5.61 -10.02
N ARG A 310 10.36 5.43 -11.22
CA ARG A 310 9.06 4.78 -11.39
C ARG A 310 9.07 3.34 -10.88
N LYS A 311 10.13 2.60 -11.12
CA LYS A 311 10.29 1.22 -10.63
C LYS A 311 10.33 1.17 -9.11
N ARG A 312 11.05 2.11 -8.47
CA ARG A 312 11.08 2.24 -7.00
C ARG A 312 9.69 2.51 -6.43
N LEU A 313 8.97 3.50 -6.97
CA LEU A 313 7.61 3.81 -6.55
C LEU A 313 6.65 2.63 -6.76
N ALA A 314 6.79 1.91 -7.87
CA ALA A 314 6.00 0.72 -8.14
C ALA A 314 6.30 -0.40 -7.13
N CYS A 315 7.55 -0.54 -6.67
CA CYS A 315 7.93 -1.49 -5.64
C CYS A 315 7.29 -1.15 -4.28
N GLU A 316 7.20 0.13 -3.93
CA GLU A 316 6.60 0.57 -2.66
C GLU A 316 5.11 0.22 -2.58
N ASN A 317 4.36 0.44 -3.66
CA ASN A 317 2.89 0.28 -3.70
C ASN A 317 2.41 -0.91 -4.55
N TRP A 318 3.30 -1.64 -5.19
CA TRP A 318 2.97 -2.72 -6.14
C TRP A 318 2.00 -2.26 -7.24
N ASP A 319 2.27 -1.10 -7.84
CA ASP A 319 1.35 -0.46 -8.80
C ASP A 319 1.26 -1.15 -10.16
N ALA A 320 2.05 -2.19 -10.42
CA ALA A 320 2.00 -2.96 -11.66
C ALA A 320 0.81 -3.95 -11.68
N PRO A 321 0.23 -4.24 -12.85
CA PRO A 321 -0.83 -5.24 -12.98
C PRO A 321 -0.40 -6.66 -12.63
N VAL A 322 0.89 -6.99 -12.80
CA VAL A 322 1.48 -8.28 -12.41
C VAL A 322 2.69 -8.03 -11.52
N VAL A 323 2.67 -8.57 -10.31
CA VAL A 323 3.79 -8.53 -9.36
C VAL A 323 4.32 -9.95 -9.18
N VAL A 324 5.64 -10.12 -9.31
CA VAL A 324 6.35 -11.39 -9.10
C VAL A 324 7.30 -11.20 -7.92
N THR A 325 7.08 -11.94 -6.82
CA THR A 325 7.76 -11.71 -5.54
C THR A 325 8.04 -13.02 -4.79
#